data_48c7ffc4070b1f3be3ebeb0288571e4d
#
_entry.id   48c7ffc4070b1f3be3ebeb0288571e4d
#
_cell.length_a   1.000
_cell.length_b   1.000
_cell.length_c   1.000
_cell.angle_alpha   90.00
_cell.angle_beta   90.00
_cell.angle_gamma   90.00
#
_symmetry.space_group_name_H-M   'P 1'
#
loop_
_entity.id
_entity.type
_entity.pdbx_description
1 polymer ?
#
loop_
_entity_poly.entity_id
_entity_poly.type
_entity_poly.pdbx_seq_one_letter_code
_entity_poly.pdbx_strand_id
1 'polypeptide(L)'
;MEEAEERIEHPLLYINTMHAVGTRECKIITKKQLLKGKQKWKMFKNYPGHEAYQHMSFETTVDFAGNPIYENDHMRIIAYARAKKINIQEAALQLNMHVTTNLYFTEQLECDLETFKKEKKMVEFSDMIKLFIKKDKMNDPASRISEIEAVFLDEAQDLSPAQWDMFFYIEKHCKRSYIAGDDDQTIYTFQGA
;
A
#
# COMPACT_ATOMS: atom_id res chain seq x y z
N MET A 1 16.96 10.09 5.03
CA MET A 1 17.48 9.59 3.73
C MET A 1 18.87 10.14 3.44
N GLU A 2 19.13 11.43 3.58
CA GLU A 2 20.48 12.02 3.42
C GLU A 2 21.54 11.38 4.32
N GLU A 3 21.22 11.09 5.60
CA GLU A 3 22.16 10.42 6.52
C GLU A 3 22.58 9.00 6.12
N ALA A 4 21.74 8.26 5.37
CA ALA A 4 22.07 6.92 4.92
C ALA A 4 22.98 6.95 3.67
N GLU A 5 22.81 7.94 2.80
CA GLU A 5 23.68 8.13 1.63
C GLU A 5 25.10 8.55 2.04
N GLU A 6 25.23 9.36 3.10
CA GLU A 6 26.54 9.81 3.61
C GLU A 6 27.38 8.69 4.26
N ARG A 7 26.75 7.61 4.71
CA ARG A 7 27.43 6.50 5.41
C ARG A 7 27.87 5.35 4.51
N ILE A 8 27.47 5.36 3.24
CA ILE A 8 27.74 4.26 2.32
C ILE A 8 28.69 4.73 1.22
N GLU A 9 29.89 4.15 1.20
CA GLU A 9 30.94 4.47 0.22
C GLU A 9 30.62 4.05 -1.22
N HIS A 10 29.52 3.30 -1.44
CA HIS A 10 29.10 2.82 -2.76
C HIS A 10 27.76 3.46 -3.19
N PRO A 11 27.59 3.74 -4.49
CA PRO A 11 26.34 4.32 -4.99
C PRO A 11 25.18 3.36 -4.75
N LEU A 12 24.19 3.83 -3.99
CA LEU A 12 22.92 3.12 -3.81
C LEU A 12 22.01 3.41 -5.00
N LEU A 13 21.46 2.36 -5.58
CA LEU A 13 20.51 2.50 -6.67
C LEU A 13 19.15 3.06 -6.18
N TYR A 14 18.75 2.62 -4.99
CA TYR A 14 17.50 3.01 -4.34
C TYR A 14 17.64 3.11 -2.83
N ILE A 15 17.25 4.26 -2.26
CA ILE A 15 16.88 4.42 -0.86
C ILE A 15 15.44 4.95 -0.87
N ASN A 16 14.45 4.08 -0.68
CA ASN A 16 13.06 4.46 -0.80
C ASN A 16 12.14 3.50 -0.03
N THR A 17 10.96 3.99 0.34
CA THR A 17 9.90 3.11 0.83
C THR A 17 9.42 2.18 -0.29
N MET A 18 8.85 1.02 0.07
CA MET A 18 8.33 0.06 -0.91
C MET A 18 7.28 0.66 -1.84
N HIS A 19 6.41 1.52 -1.33
CA HIS A 19 5.43 2.23 -2.15
C HIS A 19 6.09 3.17 -3.16
N ALA A 20 7.16 3.86 -2.77
CA ALA A 20 7.91 4.73 -3.67
C ALA A 20 8.61 3.94 -4.78
N VAL A 21 9.19 2.79 -4.46
CA VAL A 21 9.76 1.85 -5.44
C VAL A 21 8.67 1.38 -6.40
N GLY A 22 7.53 0.89 -5.89
CA GLY A 22 6.40 0.45 -6.71
C GLY A 22 5.89 1.54 -7.65
N THR A 23 5.74 2.76 -7.15
CA THR A 23 5.31 3.93 -7.94
C THR A 23 6.26 4.22 -9.08
N ARG A 24 7.56 4.26 -8.80
CA ARG A 24 8.61 4.61 -9.74
C ARG A 24 8.75 3.57 -10.84
N GLU A 25 8.85 2.29 -10.48
CA GLU A 25 9.09 1.21 -11.43
C GLU A 25 7.87 0.87 -12.28
N CYS A 26 6.66 1.03 -11.74
CA CYS A 26 5.45 0.80 -12.52
C CYS A 26 5.22 1.84 -13.63
N LYS A 27 5.93 2.97 -13.65
CA LYS A 27 5.88 4.07 -14.65
C LYS A 27 4.48 4.56 -15.08
N ILE A 28 3.42 4.01 -14.47
CA ILE A 28 2.03 4.16 -14.90
C ILE A 28 1.33 5.23 -14.08
N ILE A 29 1.89 5.53 -12.92
CA ILE A 29 1.21 6.37 -11.96
C ILE A 29 1.62 7.81 -12.21
N THR A 30 0.97 8.41 -13.18
CA THR A 30 0.87 9.86 -13.18
C THR A 30 0.02 10.25 -11.97
N LYS A 31 0.25 11.44 -11.40
CA LYS A 31 -0.62 12.00 -10.34
C LYS A 31 -2.12 11.96 -10.72
N LYS A 32 -2.45 11.86 -12.02
CA LYS A 32 -3.81 11.74 -12.55
C LYS A 32 -4.46 10.37 -12.28
N GLN A 33 -3.68 9.32 -12.17
CA GLN A 33 -4.19 7.94 -11.97
C GLN A 33 -4.29 7.55 -10.50
N LEU A 34 -3.66 8.28 -9.58
CA LEU A 34 -3.73 8.00 -8.15
C LEU A 34 -5.07 8.45 -7.58
N LEU A 35 -5.82 7.52 -6.98
CA LEU A 35 -7.05 7.81 -6.25
C LEU A 35 -6.69 8.40 -4.88
N LYS A 36 -6.39 9.69 -4.86
CA LYS A 36 -6.00 10.46 -3.67
C LYS A 36 -6.54 11.89 -3.75
N GLY A 37 -6.96 12.40 -2.59
CA GLY A 37 -7.41 13.78 -2.41
C GLY A 37 -8.87 14.04 -2.77
N LYS A 38 -9.40 15.13 -2.24
CA LYS A 38 -10.84 15.50 -2.26
C LYS A 38 -11.48 15.40 -3.65
N GLN A 39 -10.80 15.85 -4.68
CA GLN A 39 -11.34 15.88 -6.03
C GLN A 39 -11.60 14.49 -6.61
N LYS A 40 -10.71 13.53 -6.34
CA LYS A 40 -10.85 12.14 -6.79
C LYS A 40 -11.94 11.40 -6.03
N TRP A 41 -12.02 11.61 -4.73
CA TRP A 41 -13.12 11.06 -3.92
C TRP A 41 -14.47 11.66 -4.29
N LYS A 42 -14.54 12.94 -4.68
CA LYS A 42 -15.74 13.53 -5.25
C LYS A 42 -16.16 12.85 -6.56
N MET A 43 -15.19 12.47 -7.41
CA MET A 43 -15.49 11.69 -8.62
C MET A 43 -16.06 10.31 -8.28
N PHE A 44 -15.52 9.61 -7.30
CA PHE A 44 -16.04 8.33 -6.83
C PHE A 44 -17.45 8.47 -6.29
N LYS A 45 -17.70 9.42 -5.39
CA LYS A 45 -19.01 9.66 -4.77
C LYS A 45 -20.10 10.04 -5.78
N ASN A 46 -19.74 10.72 -6.85
CA ASN A 46 -20.67 11.14 -7.91
C ASN A 46 -20.76 10.14 -9.07
N TYR A 47 -20.18 8.96 -8.91
CA TYR A 47 -20.27 7.91 -9.91
C TYR A 47 -21.68 7.29 -9.88
N PRO A 48 -22.29 6.92 -11.03
CA PRO A 48 -23.61 6.29 -11.05
C PRO A 48 -23.66 5.04 -10.18
N GLY A 49 -24.67 4.95 -9.32
CA GLY A 49 -24.81 3.85 -8.35
C GLY A 49 -24.09 4.06 -7.02
N HIS A 50 -23.38 5.19 -6.84
CA HIS A 50 -22.60 5.48 -5.63
C HIS A 50 -23.31 6.47 -4.66
N GLU A 51 -24.62 6.61 -4.77
CA GLU A 51 -25.41 7.56 -3.96
C GLU A 51 -25.27 7.31 -2.46
N ALA A 52 -25.11 6.04 -2.05
CA ALA A 52 -24.92 5.65 -0.65
C ALA A 52 -23.62 6.21 -0.03
N TYR A 53 -22.64 6.59 -0.84
CA TYR A 53 -21.33 7.08 -0.38
C TYR A 53 -21.24 8.61 -0.32
N GLN A 54 -22.27 9.35 -0.73
CA GLN A 54 -22.22 10.82 -0.82
C GLN A 54 -21.89 11.50 0.51
N HIS A 55 -22.40 10.96 1.62
CA HIS A 55 -22.21 11.51 2.96
C HIS A 55 -20.95 10.99 3.68
N MET A 56 -20.22 10.04 3.09
CA MET A 56 -19.04 9.47 3.71
C MET A 56 -17.83 10.39 3.59
N SER A 57 -17.00 10.44 4.63
CA SER A 57 -15.66 11.03 4.54
C SER A 57 -14.67 9.99 4.00
N PHE A 58 -13.88 10.38 3.01
CA PHE A 58 -12.76 9.62 2.48
C PHE A 58 -11.44 10.38 2.72
N GLU A 59 -11.46 11.34 3.63
CA GLU A 59 -10.24 12.05 4.00
C GLU A 59 -9.32 11.10 4.76
N THR A 60 -8.07 11.23 4.45
CA THR A 60 -7.00 10.50 5.11
C THR A 60 -6.03 11.51 5.66
N THR A 61 -5.69 11.38 6.92
CA THR A 61 -4.49 11.99 7.50
C THR A 61 -3.33 11.03 7.34
N VAL A 62 -2.14 11.45 7.65
CA VAL A 62 -0.98 10.57 7.73
C VAL A 62 -0.43 10.61 9.15
N ASP A 63 0.04 9.47 9.62
CA ASP A 63 0.77 9.40 10.87
C ASP A 63 2.20 9.95 10.73
N PHE A 64 2.97 9.93 11.80
CA PHE A 64 4.37 10.40 11.81
C PHE A 64 5.29 9.64 10.85
N ALA A 65 4.94 8.40 10.48
CA ALA A 65 5.67 7.58 9.53
C ALA A 65 5.16 7.73 8.08
N GLY A 66 4.14 8.58 7.85
CA GLY A 66 3.58 8.82 6.52
C GLY A 66 2.53 7.82 6.07
N ASN A 67 2.03 6.94 6.95
CA ASN A 67 0.99 5.98 6.60
C ASN A 67 -0.41 6.63 6.63
N PRO A 68 -1.32 6.23 5.74
CA PRO A 68 -2.66 6.79 5.70
C PRO A 68 -3.51 6.35 6.89
N ILE A 69 -4.05 7.31 7.61
CA ILE A 69 -5.10 7.10 8.62
C ILE A 69 -6.43 7.50 8.01
N TYR A 70 -7.38 6.58 7.95
CA TYR A 70 -8.72 6.82 7.43
C TYR A 70 -9.66 7.25 8.56
N GLU A 71 -10.41 8.33 8.36
CA GLU A 71 -11.46 8.78 9.29
C GLU A 71 -12.70 7.87 9.26
N ASN A 72 -12.85 7.12 8.19
CA ASN A 72 -14.00 6.29 7.91
C ASN A 72 -13.70 4.83 8.28
N ASP A 73 -14.52 4.26 9.17
CA ASP A 73 -14.36 2.89 9.67
C ASP A 73 -14.37 1.83 8.56
N HIS A 74 -15.22 1.99 7.54
CA HIS A 74 -15.26 1.06 6.41
C HIS A 74 -13.92 1.07 5.65
N MET A 75 -13.39 2.26 5.37
CA MET A 75 -12.09 2.39 4.68
C MET A 75 -10.94 1.86 5.54
N ARG A 76 -11.02 2.01 6.86
CA ARG A 76 -10.05 1.45 7.80
C ARG A 76 -10.02 -0.07 7.76
N ILE A 77 -11.20 -0.71 7.78
CA ILE A 77 -11.33 -2.16 7.65
C ILE A 77 -10.80 -2.64 6.29
N ILE A 78 -11.16 -1.97 5.19
CA ILE A 78 -10.70 -2.30 3.84
C ILE A 78 -9.17 -2.20 3.75
N ALA A 79 -8.59 -1.11 4.25
CA ALA A 79 -7.13 -0.91 4.22
C ALA A 79 -6.40 -1.99 5.02
N TYR A 80 -6.90 -2.32 6.22
CA TYR A 80 -6.34 -3.36 7.06
C TYR A 80 -6.46 -4.75 6.42
N ALA A 81 -7.64 -5.10 5.88
CA ALA A 81 -7.86 -6.36 5.17
C ALA A 81 -6.86 -6.55 4.02
N ARG A 82 -6.63 -5.50 3.24
CA ARG A 82 -5.67 -5.51 2.13
C ARG A 82 -4.22 -5.64 2.58
N ALA A 83 -3.85 -4.95 3.66
CA ALA A 83 -2.50 -5.02 4.22
C ALA A 83 -2.19 -6.41 4.79
N LYS A 84 -3.12 -6.98 5.55
CA LYS A 84 -3.02 -8.33 6.15
C LYS A 84 -3.32 -9.46 5.17
N LYS A 85 -3.88 -9.17 3.99
CA LYS A 85 -4.33 -10.16 2.98
C LYS A 85 -5.41 -11.11 3.52
N ILE A 86 -6.32 -10.58 4.34
CA ILE A 86 -7.46 -11.29 4.93
C ILE A 86 -8.77 -10.73 4.41
N ASN A 87 -9.88 -11.40 4.70
CA ASN A 87 -11.21 -10.91 4.33
C ASN A 87 -11.71 -9.79 5.24
N ILE A 88 -12.80 -9.12 4.82
CA ILE A 88 -13.41 -7.99 5.53
C ILE A 88 -13.89 -8.38 6.93
N GLN A 89 -14.51 -9.58 7.07
CA GLN A 89 -15.03 -10.07 8.36
C GLN A 89 -13.90 -10.28 9.36
N GLU A 90 -12.83 -10.92 8.92
CA GLU A 90 -11.65 -11.18 9.75
C GLU A 90 -10.94 -9.89 10.14
N ALA A 91 -10.81 -8.94 9.19
CA ALA A 91 -10.24 -7.63 9.44
C ALA A 91 -11.07 -6.85 10.48
N ALA A 92 -12.38 -6.84 10.35
CA ALA A 92 -13.27 -6.18 11.28
C ALA A 92 -13.22 -6.81 12.70
N LEU A 93 -13.06 -8.13 12.77
CA LEU A 93 -12.90 -8.84 14.04
C LEU A 93 -11.59 -8.45 14.73
N GLN A 94 -10.47 -8.46 14.01
CA GLN A 94 -9.15 -8.09 14.54
C GLN A 94 -9.10 -6.61 14.98
N LEU A 95 -9.82 -5.73 14.30
CA LEU A 95 -9.95 -4.32 14.67
C LEU A 95 -11.00 -4.05 15.75
N ASN A 96 -11.72 -5.08 16.26
CA ASN A 96 -12.87 -4.96 17.16
C ASN A 96 -14.00 -4.06 16.62
N MET A 97 -14.18 -4.03 15.30
CA MET A 97 -15.16 -3.18 14.59
C MET A 97 -16.36 -3.97 14.05
N HIS A 98 -16.38 -5.28 14.22
CA HIS A 98 -17.41 -6.18 13.66
C HIS A 98 -18.82 -5.96 14.21
N VAL A 99 -18.97 -5.38 15.41
CA VAL A 99 -20.27 -5.09 16.05
C VAL A 99 -20.78 -3.70 15.65
N THR A 100 -19.87 -2.75 15.45
CA THR A 100 -20.21 -1.33 15.24
C THR A 100 -20.33 -0.95 13.75
N THR A 101 -19.78 -1.76 12.85
CA THR A 101 -19.70 -1.45 11.43
C THR A 101 -20.53 -2.42 10.60
N ASN A 102 -21.33 -1.90 9.67
CA ASN A 102 -22.08 -2.73 8.72
C ASN A 102 -21.11 -3.36 7.69
N LEU A 103 -20.75 -4.63 7.90
CA LEU A 103 -19.77 -5.33 7.06
C LEU A 103 -20.27 -5.60 5.64
N TYR A 104 -21.55 -5.84 5.43
CA TYR A 104 -22.12 -5.97 4.09
C TYR A 104 -21.90 -4.68 3.27
N PHE A 105 -22.15 -3.52 3.91
CA PHE A 105 -21.85 -2.24 3.29
C PHE A 105 -20.36 -2.03 3.02
N THR A 106 -19.49 -2.53 3.89
CA THR A 106 -18.02 -2.47 3.71
C THR A 106 -17.58 -3.29 2.49
N GLU A 107 -18.11 -4.48 2.34
CA GLU A 107 -17.84 -5.35 1.18
C GLU A 107 -18.34 -4.73 -0.12
N GLN A 108 -19.54 -4.16 -0.10
CA GLN A 108 -20.09 -3.45 -1.26
C GLN A 108 -19.22 -2.25 -1.63
N LEU A 109 -18.79 -1.46 -0.65
CA LEU A 109 -17.89 -0.33 -0.88
C LEU A 109 -16.56 -0.78 -1.49
N GLU A 110 -15.98 -1.88 -1.01
CA GLU A 110 -14.74 -2.42 -1.58
C GLU A 110 -14.92 -2.84 -3.04
N CYS A 111 -16.01 -3.54 -3.34
CA CYS A 111 -16.34 -3.96 -4.70
C CYS A 111 -16.51 -2.77 -5.65
N ASP A 112 -17.23 -1.75 -5.20
CA ASP A 112 -17.48 -0.53 -5.98
C ASP A 112 -16.22 0.30 -6.18
N LEU A 113 -15.33 0.35 -5.18
CA LEU A 113 -14.01 0.97 -5.29
C LEU A 113 -13.15 0.25 -6.35
N GLU A 114 -13.09 -1.07 -6.33
CA GLU A 114 -12.32 -1.85 -7.31
C GLU A 114 -12.87 -1.67 -8.72
N THR A 115 -14.20 -1.68 -8.88
CA THR A 115 -14.88 -1.45 -10.16
C THR A 115 -14.58 -0.05 -10.69
N PHE A 116 -14.75 0.97 -9.86
CA PHE A 116 -14.45 2.35 -10.22
C PHE A 116 -12.97 2.55 -10.62
N LYS A 117 -12.03 1.99 -9.83
CA LYS A 117 -10.61 2.05 -10.15
C LYS A 117 -10.29 1.42 -11.51
N LYS A 118 -10.87 0.26 -11.79
CA LYS A 118 -10.70 -0.45 -13.05
C LYS A 118 -11.20 0.38 -14.24
N GLU A 119 -12.42 0.91 -14.16
CA GLU A 119 -13.05 1.70 -15.23
C GLU A 119 -12.35 3.05 -15.47
N LYS A 120 -11.97 3.73 -14.40
CA LYS A 120 -11.28 5.03 -14.49
C LYS A 120 -9.77 4.90 -14.64
N LYS A 121 -9.23 3.67 -14.69
CA LYS A 121 -7.80 3.39 -14.73
C LYS A 121 -7.05 4.09 -13.60
N MET A 122 -7.64 4.04 -12.41
CA MET A 122 -7.09 4.61 -11.18
C MET A 122 -6.48 3.52 -10.29
N VAL A 123 -5.58 3.92 -9.42
CA VAL A 123 -4.91 3.06 -8.44
C VAL A 123 -4.83 3.76 -7.09
N GLU A 124 -4.83 2.99 -6.03
CA GLU A 124 -4.52 3.42 -4.66
C GLU A 124 -3.08 3.05 -4.30
N PHE A 125 -2.59 3.55 -3.17
CA PHE A 125 -1.26 3.20 -2.68
C PHE A 125 -1.08 1.69 -2.48
N SER A 126 -2.08 1.02 -1.92
CA SER A 126 -2.08 -0.44 -1.72
C SER A 126 -1.97 -1.25 -3.02
N ASP A 127 -2.41 -0.68 -4.14
CA ASP A 127 -2.32 -1.35 -5.45
C ASP A 127 -0.89 -1.34 -6.02
N MET A 128 -0.04 -0.43 -5.56
CA MET A 128 1.31 -0.27 -6.11
C MET A 128 2.18 -1.50 -5.91
N ILE A 129 2.10 -2.10 -4.72
CA ILE A 129 2.81 -3.33 -4.37
C ILE A 129 2.33 -4.48 -5.26
N LYS A 130 1.01 -4.67 -5.36
CA LYS A 130 0.41 -5.71 -6.22
C LYS A 130 0.78 -5.52 -7.69
N LEU A 131 0.77 -4.28 -8.18
CA LEU A 131 1.13 -3.96 -9.57
C LEU A 131 2.61 -4.20 -9.85
N PHE A 132 3.49 -3.90 -8.90
CA PHE A 132 4.92 -4.15 -9.03
C PHE A 132 5.21 -5.65 -9.26
N ILE A 133 4.64 -6.51 -8.42
CA ILE A 133 4.77 -7.95 -8.54
C ILE A 133 4.11 -8.45 -9.83
N LYS A 134 2.86 -8.06 -10.08
CA LYS A 134 2.09 -8.49 -11.27
C LYS A 134 2.75 -8.12 -12.59
N LYS A 135 3.46 -6.99 -12.65
CA LYS A 135 4.16 -6.53 -13.85
C LYS A 135 5.56 -7.11 -13.99
N ASP A 136 5.93 -7.98 -13.09
CA ASP A 136 7.22 -8.67 -13.10
C ASP A 136 8.42 -7.71 -13.28
N LYS A 137 8.44 -6.68 -12.42
CA LYS A 137 9.41 -5.58 -12.56
C LYS A 137 10.86 -5.99 -12.39
N MET A 138 11.13 -7.09 -11.71
CA MET A 138 12.49 -7.63 -11.58
C MET A 138 12.99 -8.25 -12.87
N ASN A 139 12.11 -8.76 -13.73
CA ASN A 139 12.43 -9.34 -15.04
C ASN A 139 12.22 -8.36 -16.21
N ASP A 140 11.79 -7.10 -15.94
CA ASP A 140 11.59 -6.08 -16.95
C ASP A 140 12.93 -5.38 -17.26
N PRO A 141 13.54 -5.58 -18.45
CA PRO A 141 14.83 -4.94 -18.79
C PRO A 141 14.78 -3.41 -18.79
N ALA A 142 13.59 -2.82 -18.88
CA ALA A 142 13.39 -1.37 -18.81
C ALA A 142 13.28 -0.86 -17.36
N SER A 143 13.28 -1.75 -16.38
CA SER A 143 13.23 -1.44 -14.96
C SER A 143 14.64 -1.42 -14.38
N ARG A 144 15.01 -0.32 -13.72
CA ARG A 144 16.34 -0.23 -13.08
C ARG A 144 16.49 -1.19 -11.90
N ILE A 145 15.37 -1.63 -11.30
CA ILE A 145 15.42 -2.56 -10.17
C ILE A 145 15.85 -3.97 -10.58
N SER A 146 15.74 -4.33 -11.87
CA SER A 146 16.23 -5.61 -12.39
C SER A 146 17.77 -5.77 -12.32
N GLU A 147 18.49 -4.67 -12.11
CA GLU A 147 19.95 -4.64 -12.02
C GLU A 147 20.46 -4.74 -10.57
N ILE A 148 19.56 -4.81 -9.58
CA ILE A 148 19.94 -4.84 -8.16
C ILE A 148 20.55 -6.20 -7.81
N GLU A 149 21.75 -6.19 -7.24
CA GLU A 149 22.44 -7.37 -6.76
C GLU A 149 22.21 -7.67 -5.29
N ALA A 150 21.92 -6.64 -4.50
CA ALA A 150 21.66 -6.76 -3.07
C ALA A 150 20.47 -5.89 -2.64
N VAL A 151 19.69 -6.37 -1.69
CA VAL A 151 18.60 -5.64 -1.05
C VAL A 151 18.83 -5.56 0.45
N PHE A 152 18.61 -4.38 1.00
CA PHE A 152 18.65 -4.11 2.43
C PHE A 152 17.25 -3.69 2.87
N LEU A 153 16.72 -4.36 3.86
CA LEU A 153 15.45 -4.04 4.49
C LEU A 153 15.73 -3.55 5.90
N ASP A 154 15.34 -2.33 6.18
CA ASP A 154 15.40 -1.73 7.51
C ASP A 154 14.00 -1.64 8.10
N GLU A 155 13.88 -1.64 9.44
CA GLU A 155 12.63 -1.61 10.19
C GLU A 155 11.65 -2.72 9.76
N ALA A 156 12.17 -3.93 9.60
CA ALA A 156 11.42 -5.07 9.07
C ALA A 156 10.15 -5.41 9.87
N GLN A 157 10.14 -5.11 11.18
CA GLN A 157 8.99 -5.32 12.07
C GLN A 157 7.76 -4.48 11.69
N ASP A 158 7.95 -3.37 10.96
CA ASP A 158 6.87 -2.47 10.57
C ASP A 158 6.21 -2.84 9.23
N LEU A 159 6.66 -3.91 8.59
CA LEU A 159 6.12 -4.33 7.31
C LEU A 159 4.84 -5.13 7.43
N SER A 160 3.82 -4.72 6.69
CA SER A 160 2.62 -5.54 6.49
C SER A 160 2.91 -6.78 5.63
N PRO A 161 2.11 -7.86 5.72
CA PRO A 161 2.23 -9.04 4.86
C PRO A 161 2.29 -8.74 3.36
N ALA A 162 1.57 -7.72 2.90
CA ALA A 162 1.62 -7.30 1.50
C ALA A 162 2.98 -6.70 1.11
N GLN A 163 3.63 -5.97 2.03
CA GLN A 163 4.97 -5.43 1.83
C GLN A 163 6.02 -6.54 1.88
N TRP A 164 5.85 -7.52 2.75
CA TRP A 164 6.70 -8.72 2.76
C TRP A 164 6.64 -9.48 1.45
N ASP A 165 5.48 -9.61 0.79
CA ASP A 165 5.40 -10.21 -0.54
C ASP A 165 6.29 -9.48 -1.56
N MET A 166 6.28 -8.15 -1.53
CA MET A 166 7.14 -7.36 -2.42
C MET A 166 8.62 -7.54 -2.11
N PHE A 167 8.99 -7.56 -0.82
CA PHE A 167 10.36 -7.81 -0.40
C PHE A 167 10.84 -9.18 -0.87
N PHE A 168 10.10 -10.27 -0.60
CA PHE A 168 10.46 -11.61 -1.02
C PHE A 168 10.47 -11.76 -2.55
N TYR A 169 9.61 -11.00 -3.24
CA TYR A 169 9.66 -10.97 -4.69
C TYR A 169 10.98 -10.35 -5.20
N ILE A 170 11.45 -9.25 -4.61
CA ILE A 170 12.72 -8.60 -4.94
C ILE A 170 13.89 -9.52 -4.56
N GLU A 171 13.88 -10.05 -3.36
CA GLU A 171 14.93 -10.91 -2.78
C GLU A 171 15.24 -12.11 -3.67
N LYS A 172 14.24 -12.77 -4.23
CA LYS A 172 14.42 -13.89 -5.17
C LYS A 172 15.23 -13.56 -6.42
N HIS A 173 15.35 -12.30 -6.77
CA HIS A 173 16.09 -11.82 -7.93
C HIS A 173 17.45 -11.20 -7.56
N CYS A 174 17.74 -11.10 -6.27
CA CYS A 174 19.00 -10.56 -5.76
C CYS A 174 19.98 -11.67 -5.38
N LYS A 175 21.27 -11.38 -5.43
CA LYS A 175 22.32 -12.29 -4.97
C LYS A 175 22.44 -12.31 -3.44
N ARG A 176 22.04 -11.23 -2.77
CA ARG A 176 22.17 -11.04 -1.33
C ARG A 176 20.97 -10.26 -0.79
N SER A 177 20.52 -10.65 0.40
CA SER A 177 19.52 -9.91 1.15
C SER A 177 19.99 -9.70 2.59
N TYR A 178 19.68 -8.54 3.13
CA TYR A 178 19.97 -8.15 4.51
C TYR A 178 18.70 -7.58 5.12
N ILE A 179 18.37 -8.05 6.31
CA ILE A 179 17.16 -7.64 7.02
C ILE A 179 17.59 -7.14 8.40
N ALA A 180 17.16 -5.94 8.75
CA ALA A 180 17.31 -5.37 10.07
C ALA A 180 15.93 -5.03 10.62
N GLY A 181 15.72 -5.26 11.91
CA GLY A 181 14.48 -4.97 12.61
C GLY A 181 14.61 -5.35 14.08
N ASP A 182 13.71 -4.81 14.89
CA ASP A 182 13.65 -5.02 16.33
C ASP A 182 12.18 -5.27 16.73
N ASP A 183 11.87 -6.50 17.10
CA ASP A 183 10.50 -6.91 17.45
C ASP A 183 9.96 -6.13 18.67
N ASP A 184 10.84 -5.69 19.57
CA ASP A 184 10.46 -4.91 20.76
C ASP A 184 10.01 -3.48 20.41
N GLN A 185 10.32 -2.99 19.20
CA GLN A 185 9.97 -1.66 18.73
C GLN A 185 8.76 -1.63 17.78
N THR A 186 8.04 -2.75 17.62
CA THR A 186 6.87 -2.82 16.73
C THR A 186 5.75 -1.89 17.21
N ILE A 187 5.55 -0.77 16.54
CA ILE A 187 4.51 0.23 16.86
C ILE A 187 3.33 0.23 15.89
N TYR A 188 3.44 -0.46 14.76
CA TYR A 188 2.45 -0.42 13.67
C TYR A 188 1.55 -1.65 13.56
N THR A 189 1.41 -2.44 14.61
CA THR A 189 0.53 -3.63 14.65
C THR A 189 -0.92 -3.33 14.23
N PHE A 190 -1.42 -2.13 14.54
CA PHE A 190 -2.77 -1.68 14.16
C PHE A 190 -2.95 -1.38 12.65
N GLN A 191 -1.86 -1.31 11.89
CA GLN A 191 -1.89 -1.10 10.43
C GLN A 191 -1.64 -2.39 9.65
N GLY A 192 -1.49 -3.51 10.36
CA GLY A 192 -1.28 -4.78 9.73
C GLY A 192 0.21 -5.19 9.61
N ALA A 193 1.10 -4.59 10.40
CA ALA A 193 2.46 -5.09 10.58
C ALA A 193 2.47 -6.39 11.39
#